data_2c45782663178b248eee9d07abe6bcc7
#
_entry.id   2c45782663178b248eee9d07abe6bcc7
#
_cell.length_a   1.000
_cell.length_b   1.000
_cell.length_c   1.000
_cell.angle_alpha   90.00
_cell.angle_beta   90.00
_cell.angle_gamma   90.00
#
_symmetry.space_group_name_H-M   'P 1'
#
loop_
_entity.id
_entity.type
_entity.pdbx_description
1 polymer ?
#
loop_
_entity_poly.entity_id
_entity_poly.type
_entity_poly.pdbx_seq_one_letter_code
_entity_poly.pdbx_strand_id
1 'polypeptide(L)'
;MTTAVVFDSAGTLLRTYRVLKDVRNGTVQKNVETITLTASCKERALILLYLHSREIINEDPTRLLSDYLSENNIDFGISCTCKAVTADYIRNLLYNDTHATIGDLQGCIRTVWSACKKEAIVALNSGVMLNGNLGGIEYVITAGGRPFSRARETIQDLQAMGIGTYIASGDRTKKLMRMADYLGVPQDNTHGVATPAIKEQVVEDL
;
A
#
# COMPACT_ATOMS: atom_id res chain seq x y z
N MET A 1 36.76 1.96 1.92
CA MET A 1 35.39 1.63 2.36
C MET A 1 34.46 2.58 1.65
N THR A 2 33.56 2.07 0.85
CA THR A 2 32.49 2.86 0.23
C THR A 2 31.40 3.04 1.27
N THR A 3 31.05 4.28 1.59
CA THR A 3 29.93 4.56 2.50
C THR A 3 28.63 4.49 1.71
N ALA A 4 27.62 3.82 2.26
CA ALA A 4 26.30 3.72 1.66
C ALA A 4 25.19 4.04 2.67
N VAL A 5 24.05 4.52 2.19
CA VAL A 5 22.83 4.76 2.98
C VAL A 5 21.68 3.99 2.35
N VAL A 6 21.05 3.12 3.13
CA VAL A 6 19.85 2.37 2.72
C VAL A 6 18.62 3.00 3.36
N PHE A 7 17.69 3.46 2.55
CA PHE A 7 16.44 4.09 2.98
C PHE A 7 15.29 3.10 2.97
N ASP A 8 14.43 3.15 3.99
CA ASP A 8 13.05 2.66 3.85
C ASP A 8 12.18 3.68 3.10
N SER A 9 11.06 3.25 2.52
CA SER A 9 10.18 4.16 1.79
C SER A 9 9.20 4.90 2.70
N ALA A 10 8.34 4.15 3.37
CA ALA A 10 7.23 4.70 4.16
C ALA A 10 7.71 5.31 5.48
N GLY A 11 7.38 6.57 5.72
CA GLY A 11 7.81 7.29 6.92
C GLY A 11 9.24 7.84 6.88
N THR A 12 10.06 7.43 5.90
CA THR A 12 11.45 7.87 5.71
C THR A 12 11.57 8.78 4.47
N LEU A 13 11.29 8.25 3.29
CA LEU A 13 11.30 9.01 2.04
C LEU A 13 9.92 9.55 1.67
N LEU A 14 8.86 8.84 2.09
CA LEU A 14 7.47 9.18 1.79
C LEU A 14 6.68 9.52 3.05
N ARG A 15 5.99 10.64 3.00
CA ARG A 15 4.85 10.91 3.90
C ARG A 15 3.66 10.11 3.41
N THR A 16 3.18 9.18 4.24
CA THR A 16 2.04 8.33 3.91
C THR A 16 0.73 8.95 4.38
N TYR A 17 -0.32 8.76 3.57
CA TYR A 17 -1.70 9.11 3.89
C TYR A 17 -2.53 7.86 3.75
N ARG A 18 -3.31 7.53 4.76
CA ARG A 18 -4.16 6.33 4.76
C ARG A 18 -5.59 6.72 5.09
N VAL A 19 -6.52 6.19 4.32
CA VAL A 19 -7.96 6.39 4.50
C VAL A 19 -8.62 5.02 4.53
N LEU A 20 -9.44 4.82 5.55
CA LEU A 20 -10.28 3.63 5.71
C LEU A 20 -11.73 4.08 5.71
N LYS A 21 -12.60 3.28 5.08
CA LYS A 21 -14.05 3.41 5.23
C LYS A 21 -14.62 2.10 5.75
N ASP A 22 -15.32 2.17 6.87
CA ASP A 22 -16.16 1.08 7.37
C ASP A 22 -17.34 0.91 6.42
N VAL A 23 -17.47 -0.28 5.82
CA VAL A 23 -18.49 -0.53 4.79
C VAL A 23 -19.89 -0.72 5.36
N ARG A 24 -20.00 -1.01 6.67
CA ARG A 24 -21.29 -1.26 7.31
C ARG A 24 -21.94 -0.03 7.90
N ASN A 25 -21.14 0.87 8.50
CA ASN A 25 -21.65 2.09 9.11
C ASN A 25 -21.29 3.36 8.32
N GLY A 26 -20.51 3.23 7.26
CA GLY A 26 -20.13 4.34 6.37
C GLY A 26 -19.11 5.32 6.95
N THR A 27 -18.58 5.07 8.15
CA THR A 27 -17.62 5.99 8.78
C THR A 27 -16.28 5.98 8.08
N VAL A 28 -15.70 7.18 7.89
CA VAL A 28 -14.39 7.36 7.26
C VAL A 28 -13.36 7.77 8.31
N GLN A 29 -12.27 7.03 8.36
CA GLN A 29 -11.15 7.28 9.27
C GLN A 29 -9.89 7.62 8.44
N LYS A 30 -9.07 8.54 8.96
CA LYS A 30 -7.83 8.99 8.29
C LYS A 30 -6.63 8.77 9.19
N ASN A 31 -5.49 8.46 8.57
CA ASN A 31 -4.20 8.26 9.26
C ASN A 31 -4.22 7.13 10.32
N VAL A 32 -5.05 6.11 10.11
CA VAL A 32 -5.13 4.96 11.00
C VAL A 32 -3.98 4.00 10.70
N GLU A 33 -3.38 3.46 11.77
CA GLU A 33 -2.37 2.43 11.64
C GLU A 33 -3.03 1.06 11.42
N THR A 34 -3.00 0.59 10.16
CA THR A 34 -3.74 -0.61 9.74
C THR A 34 -3.22 -1.91 10.36
N ILE A 35 -1.91 -2.00 10.63
CA ILE A 35 -1.34 -3.19 11.28
C ILE A 35 -1.87 -3.32 12.71
N THR A 36 -1.84 -2.24 13.47
CA THR A 36 -2.40 -2.19 14.83
C THR A 36 -3.89 -2.49 14.84
N LEU A 37 -4.64 -1.93 13.87
CA LEU A 37 -6.06 -2.20 13.72
C LEU A 37 -6.33 -3.66 13.36
N THR A 38 -5.51 -4.28 12.51
CA THR A 38 -5.60 -5.72 12.20
C THR A 38 -5.35 -6.54 13.47
N ALA A 39 -4.29 -6.21 14.21
CA ALA A 39 -3.89 -6.92 15.41
C ALA A 39 -4.92 -6.84 16.57
N SER A 40 -5.79 -5.84 16.57
CA SER A 40 -6.83 -5.69 17.60
C SER A 40 -7.98 -6.71 17.50
N CYS A 41 -8.06 -7.50 16.42
CA CYS A 41 -9.05 -8.56 16.24
C CYS A 41 -8.44 -9.74 15.49
N LYS A 42 -8.45 -10.94 16.12
CA LYS A 42 -7.85 -12.17 15.56
C LYS A 42 -8.47 -12.60 14.22
N GLU A 43 -9.72 -12.21 13.96
CA GLU A 43 -10.44 -12.57 12.74
C GLU A 43 -10.17 -11.60 11.58
N ARG A 44 -9.36 -10.56 11.78
CA ARG A 44 -9.01 -9.60 10.74
C ARG A 44 -7.83 -10.07 9.91
N ALA A 45 -7.94 -9.78 8.61
CA ALA A 45 -6.85 -9.94 7.64
C ALA A 45 -6.76 -8.68 6.78
N LEU A 46 -5.57 -8.08 6.71
CA LEU A 46 -5.28 -6.95 5.84
C LEU A 46 -4.83 -7.46 4.47
N ILE A 47 -5.60 -7.17 3.45
CA ILE A 47 -5.42 -7.64 2.08
C ILE A 47 -5.09 -6.46 1.16
N LEU A 48 -4.00 -6.59 0.41
CA LEU A 48 -3.63 -5.66 -0.64
C LEU A 48 -4.26 -6.12 -1.96
N LEU A 49 -5.01 -5.25 -2.63
CA LEU A 49 -5.63 -5.53 -3.93
C LEU A 49 -4.69 -5.09 -5.07
N TYR A 50 -4.48 -5.96 -6.07
CA TYR A 50 -3.60 -5.69 -7.20
C TYR A 50 -4.36 -5.03 -8.36
N LEU A 51 -5.12 -3.97 -8.04
CA LEU A 51 -5.89 -3.18 -8.99
C LEU A 51 -5.21 -1.85 -9.34
N HIS A 52 -5.63 -1.25 -10.44
CA HIS A 52 -5.23 0.09 -10.86
C HIS A 52 -6.29 1.11 -10.46
N SER A 53 -5.90 2.06 -9.60
CA SER A 53 -6.83 3.09 -9.09
C SER A 53 -7.45 3.95 -10.20
N ARG A 54 -6.79 4.07 -11.38
CA ARG A 54 -7.33 4.79 -12.54
C ARG A 54 -8.47 4.05 -13.22
N GLU A 55 -8.47 2.73 -13.19
CA GLU A 55 -9.52 1.89 -13.77
C GLU A 55 -10.73 1.95 -12.86
N ILE A 56 -10.55 1.60 -11.59
CA ILE A 56 -11.68 1.53 -10.66
C ILE A 56 -12.37 2.89 -10.40
N ILE A 57 -11.67 4.01 -10.59
CA ILE A 57 -12.27 5.34 -10.38
C ILE A 57 -13.35 5.71 -11.41
N ASN A 58 -13.37 5.02 -12.55
CA ASN A 58 -14.32 5.23 -13.64
C ASN A 58 -15.43 4.18 -13.67
N GLU A 59 -15.39 3.17 -12.80
CA GLU A 59 -16.39 2.14 -12.68
C GLU A 59 -17.68 2.65 -12.01
N ASP A 60 -18.78 1.92 -12.19
CA ASP A 60 -20.04 2.22 -11.52
C ASP A 60 -19.88 2.15 -9.99
N PRO A 61 -20.12 3.25 -9.26
CA PRO A 61 -19.92 3.29 -7.81
C PRO A 61 -20.92 2.41 -7.04
N THR A 62 -22.05 2.04 -7.64
CA THR A 62 -23.10 1.23 -6.99
C THR A 62 -22.82 -0.26 -7.07
N ARG A 63 -21.91 -0.67 -7.94
CA ARG A 63 -21.52 -2.07 -8.13
C ARG A 63 -20.80 -2.60 -6.91
N LEU A 64 -21.02 -3.87 -6.55
CA LEU A 64 -20.29 -4.54 -5.50
C LEU A 64 -18.80 -4.65 -5.87
N LEU A 65 -17.94 -4.44 -4.87
CA LEU A 65 -16.50 -4.60 -5.05
C LEU A 65 -16.13 -6.06 -5.32
N SER A 66 -16.81 -7.01 -4.66
CA SER A 66 -16.65 -8.45 -4.86
C SER A 66 -16.88 -8.88 -6.31
N ASP A 67 -17.94 -8.37 -6.96
CA ASP A 67 -18.25 -8.68 -8.36
C ASP A 67 -17.15 -8.17 -9.29
N TYR A 68 -16.72 -6.93 -9.08
CA TYR A 68 -15.62 -6.35 -9.87
C TYR A 68 -14.33 -7.15 -9.73
N LEU A 69 -13.97 -7.54 -8.49
CA LEU A 69 -12.74 -8.28 -8.23
C LEU A 69 -12.75 -9.68 -8.86
N SER A 70 -13.90 -10.38 -8.78
CA SER A 70 -14.04 -11.74 -9.33
C SER A 70 -14.07 -11.75 -10.86
N GLU A 71 -14.85 -10.88 -11.50
CA GLU A 71 -14.98 -10.81 -12.96
C GLU A 71 -13.68 -10.38 -13.65
N ASN A 72 -12.90 -9.50 -13.03
CA ASN A 72 -11.63 -9.05 -13.58
C ASN A 72 -10.44 -9.88 -13.09
N ASN A 73 -10.68 -10.98 -12.35
CA ASN A 73 -9.64 -11.83 -11.79
C ASN A 73 -8.55 -11.04 -11.06
N ILE A 74 -8.96 -10.04 -10.25
CA ILE A 74 -8.04 -9.18 -9.54
C ILE A 74 -7.29 -9.98 -8.49
N ASP A 75 -5.99 -10.09 -8.65
CA ASP A 75 -5.12 -10.77 -7.72
C ASP A 75 -4.91 -9.95 -6.43
N PHE A 76 -4.48 -10.61 -5.35
CA PHE A 76 -4.30 -9.99 -4.05
C PHE A 76 -3.08 -10.53 -3.29
N GLY A 77 -2.61 -9.75 -2.34
CA GLY A 77 -1.58 -10.17 -1.40
C GLY A 77 -2.07 -10.07 0.05
N ILE A 78 -1.72 -11.05 0.87
CA ILE A 78 -1.96 -11.02 2.31
C ILE A 78 -0.86 -10.17 2.95
N SER A 79 -1.23 -9.01 3.49
CA SER A 79 -0.28 -8.06 4.08
C SER A 79 -0.04 -8.32 5.57
N CYS A 80 -1.11 -8.60 6.33
CA CYS A 80 -1.05 -8.87 7.76
C CYS A 80 -2.24 -9.71 8.21
N THR A 81 -1.98 -10.68 9.08
CA THR A 81 -3.01 -11.48 9.76
C THR A 81 -2.54 -11.84 11.16
N CYS A 82 -3.47 -12.05 12.09
CA CYS A 82 -3.15 -12.53 13.46
C CYS A 82 -3.21 -14.04 13.60
N LYS A 83 -3.78 -14.75 12.62
CA LYS A 83 -3.85 -16.22 12.57
C LYS A 83 -3.44 -16.68 11.17
N ALA A 84 -3.02 -17.93 11.06
CA ALA A 84 -2.80 -18.56 9.78
C ALA A 84 -4.10 -18.59 8.97
N VAL A 85 -4.04 -18.11 7.73
CA VAL A 85 -5.17 -18.11 6.78
C VAL A 85 -4.69 -18.63 5.43
N THR A 86 -5.57 -19.32 4.70
CA THR A 86 -5.28 -19.77 3.33
C THR A 86 -5.74 -18.73 2.31
N ALA A 87 -5.14 -18.75 1.14
CA ALA A 87 -5.57 -17.89 0.02
C ALA A 87 -7.03 -18.17 -0.37
N ASP A 88 -7.46 -19.43 -0.30
CA ASP A 88 -8.84 -19.80 -0.61
C ASP A 88 -9.85 -19.28 0.42
N TYR A 89 -9.49 -19.28 1.69
CA TYR A 89 -10.31 -18.65 2.72
C TYR A 89 -10.47 -17.13 2.49
N ILE A 90 -9.37 -16.46 2.17
CA ILE A 90 -9.39 -15.03 1.83
C ILE A 90 -10.23 -14.77 0.57
N ARG A 91 -10.04 -15.59 -0.48
CA ARG A 91 -10.82 -15.48 -1.73
C ARG A 91 -12.30 -15.65 -1.49
N ASN A 92 -12.68 -16.61 -0.65
CA ASN A 92 -14.08 -16.85 -0.30
C ASN A 92 -14.71 -15.62 0.40
N LEU A 93 -14.05 -15.05 1.41
CA LEU A 93 -14.54 -13.84 2.09
C LEU A 93 -14.61 -12.62 1.17
N LEU A 94 -13.64 -12.50 0.25
CA LEU A 94 -13.50 -11.36 -0.65
C LEU A 94 -14.58 -11.38 -1.75
N TYR A 95 -14.81 -12.53 -2.38
CA TYR A 95 -15.69 -12.67 -3.53
C TYR A 95 -17.16 -12.90 -3.18
N ASN A 96 -17.46 -13.27 -1.92
CA ASN A 96 -18.84 -13.40 -1.44
C ASN A 96 -19.29 -12.19 -0.59
N ASP A 97 -18.48 -11.12 -0.52
CA ASP A 97 -18.89 -9.92 0.20
C ASP A 97 -20.04 -9.20 -0.54
N THR A 98 -21.06 -8.83 0.23
CA THR A 98 -22.28 -8.17 -0.30
C THR A 98 -22.46 -6.74 0.22
N HIS A 99 -21.42 -6.16 0.83
CA HIS A 99 -21.52 -4.87 1.50
C HIS A 99 -20.65 -3.79 0.86
N ALA A 100 -19.39 -4.13 0.58
CA ALA A 100 -18.45 -3.15 0.01
C ALA A 100 -18.80 -2.84 -1.44
N THR A 101 -18.88 -1.56 -1.77
CA THR A 101 -19.11 -1.09 -3.13
C THR A 101 -17.85 -0.49 -3.75
N ILE A 102 -17.83 -0.38 -5.05
CA ILE A 102 -16.80 0.37 -5.77
C ILE A 102 -16.76 1.82 -5.29
N GLY A 103 -17.91 2.42 -5.03
CA GLY A 103 -18.04 3.79 -4.51
C GLY A 103 -17.34 4.01 -3.18
N ASP A 104 -17.33 2.99 -2.30
CA ASP A 104 -16.60 3.05 -1.03
C ASP A 104 -15.09 3.20 -1.28
N LEU A 105 -14.54 2.38 -2.17
CA LEU A 105 -13.13 2.42 -2.53
C LEU A 105 -12.77 3.70 -3.30
N GLN A 106 -13.62 4.13 -4.24
CA GLN A 106 -13.45 5.41 -4.95
C GLN A 106 -13.40 6.60 -3.99
N GLY A 107 -14.25 6.61 -2.96
CA GLY A 107 -14.26 7.64 -1.92
C GLY A 107 -12.92 7.72 -1.16
N CYS A 108 -12.36 6.57 -0.78
CA CYS A 108 -11.04 6.49 -0.17
C CYS A 108 -9.93 6.99 -1.11
N ILE A 109 -9.95 6.58 -2.39
CA ILE A 109 -8.99 7.01 -3.40
C ILE A 109 -9.03 8.54 -3.58
N ARG A 110 -10.22 9.12 -3.78
CA ARG A 110 -10.38 10.59 -3.94
C ARG A 110 -9.91 11.35 -2.71
N THR A 111 -10.17 10.82 -1.51
CA THR A 111 -9.72 11.44 -0.25
C THR A 111 -8.20 11.44 -0.15
N VAL A 112 -7.53 10.34 -0.49
CA VAL A 112 -6.06 10.25 -0.53
C VAL A 112 -5.49 11.19 -1.60
N TRP A 113 -6.06 11.25 -2.80
CA TRP A 113 -5.63 12.17 -3.85
C TRP A 113 -5.68 13.62 -3.41
N SER A 114 -6.77 14.01 -2.75
CA SER A 114 -6.92 15.36 -2.20
C SER A 114 -5.88 15.67 -1.14
N ALA A 115 -5.64 14.73 -0.21
CA ALA A 115 -4.67 14.93 0.88
C ALA A 115 -3.21 14.97 0.39
N CYS A 116 -2.87 14.18 -0.64
CA CYS A 116 -1.50 14.08 -1.17
C CYS A 116 -1.16 15.17 -2.20
N LYS A 117 -2.12 15.95 -2.68
CA LYS A 117 -2.02 16.70 -3.95
C LYS A 117 -1.72 15.72 -5.10
N LYS A 118 -2.66 15.47 -5.97
CA LYS A 118 -2.68 14.39 -6.98
C LYS A 118 -1.36 14.23 -7.77
N GLU A 119 -0.70 15.34 -8.11
CA GLU A 119 0.53 15.38 -8.89
C GLU A 119 1.77 14.88 -8.12
N ALA A 120 1.72 14.91 -6.80
CA ALA A 120 2.85 14.50 -5.94
C ALA A 120 2.75 13.04 -5.44
N ILE A 121 1.72 12.30 -5.87
CA ILE A 121 1.56 10.90 -5.46
C ILE A 121 2.49 10.01 -6.27
N VAL A 122 3.47 9.42 -5.60
CA VAL A 122 4.40 8.46 -6.21
C VAL A 122 4.02 7.01 -5.90
N ALA A 123 3.24 6.79 -4.84
CA ALA A 123 2.72 5.47 -4.47
C ALA A 123 1.25 5.57 -4.09
N LEU A 124 0.43 4.66 -4.63
CA LEU A 124 -0.98 4.51 -4.29
C LEU A 124 -1.32 3.03 -4.27
N ASN A 125 -1.81 2.57 -3.13
CA ASN A 125 -2.22 1.19 -2.88
C ASN A 125 -3.66 1.17 -2.40
N SER A 126 -4.43 0.23 -2.91
CA SER A 126 -5.78 -0.07 -2.41
C SER A 126 -5.82 -1.46 -1.79
N GLY A 127 -6.64 -1.63 -0.80
CA GLY A 127 -6.80 -2.88 -0.11
C GLY A 127 -8.12 -2.93 0.66
N VAL A 128 -8.31 -4.02 1.35
CA VAL A 128 -9.45 -4.23 2.24
C VAL A 128 -8.98 -4.87 3.54
N MET A 129 -9.74 -4.66 4.61
CA MET A 129 -9.65 -5.45 5.82
C MET A 129 -10.85 -6.40 5.85
N LEU A 130 -10.56 -7.68 5.73
CA LEU A 130 -11.55 -8.73 5.91
C LEU A 130 -11.74 -9.01 7.40
N ASN A 131 -12.92 -9.43 7.78
CA ASN A 131 -13.22 -9.90 9.13
C ASN A 131 -14.06 -11.18 9.06
N GLY A 132 -13.48 -12.29 9.54
CA GLY A 132 -14.15 -13.60 9.53
C GLY A 132 -15.44 -13.64 10.34
N ASN A 133 -15.56 -12.86 11.44
CA ASN A 133 -16.78 -12.76 12.22
C ASN A 133 -17.93 -12.07 11.45
N LEU A 134 -17.57 -11.19 10.52
CA LEU A 134 -18.53 -10.46 9.68
C LEU A 134 -18.80 -11.18 8.35
N GLY A 135 -18.02 -12.21 8.05
CA GLY A 135 -18.13 -12.98 6.82
C GLY A 135 -17.72 -12.24 5.54
N GLY A 136 -16.94 -11.16 5.64
CA GLY A 136 -16.58 -10.36 4.46
C GLY A 136 -15.71 -9.14 4.77
N ILE A 137 -15.85 -8.10 3.95
CA ILE A 137 -15.10 -6.84 4.05
C ILE A 137 -15.65 -5.99 5.21
N GLU A 138 -14.77 -5.63 6.13
CA GLU A 138 -15.06 -4.68 7.21
C GLU A 138 -14.70 -3.25 6.80
N TYR A 139 -13.53 -3.07 6.20
CA TYR A 139 -13.07 -1.77 5.70
C TYR A 139 -12.55 -1.86 4.28
N VAL A 140 -12.84 -0.86 3.47
CA VAL A 140 -12.06 -0.54 2.27
C VAL A 140 -10.99 0.47 2.63
N ILE A 141 -9.80 0.31 2.02
CA ILE A 141 -8.60 1.03 2.43
C ILE A 141 -7.89 1.57 1.20
N THR A 142 -7.44 2.82 1.28
CA THR A 142 -6.48 3.36 0.32
C THR A 142 -5.34 4.03 1.07
N ALA A 143 -4.12 3.71 0.69
CA ALA A 143 -2.92 4.37 1.17
C ALA A 143 -2.20 5.03 -0.01
N GLY A 144 -1.77 6.28 0.18
CA GLY A 144 -0.95 7.02 -0.77
C GLY A 144 0.29 7.57 -0.11
N GLY A 145 1.32 7.81 -0.88
CA GLY A 145 2.56 8.41 -0.42
C GLY A 145 3.00 9.55 -1.33
N ARG A 146 3.46 10.63 -0.72
CA ARG A 146 4.19 11.69 -1.41
C ARG A 146 5.57 11.84 -0.79
N PRO A 147 6.60 12.17 -1.57
CA PRO A 147 7.92 12.42 -1.02
C PRO A 147 7.90 13.54 0.02
N PHE A 148 8.73 13.43 1.04
CA PHE A 148 9.05 14.59 1.87
C PHE A 148 9.70 15.68 1.02
N SER A 149 9.46 16.95 1.35
CA SER A 149 9.86 18.08 0.53
C SER A 149 11.35 18.13 0.20
N ARG A 150 12.21 17.60 1.08
CA ARG A 150 13.67 17.58 0.90
C ARG A 150 14.25 16.21 0.57
N ALA A 151 13.43 15.17 0.42
CA ALA A 151 13.93 13.82 0.20
C ALA A 151 14.83 13.71 -1.04
N ARG A 152 14.42 14.35 -2.15
CA ARG A 152 15.21 14.37 -3.39
C ARG A 152 16.54 15.13 -3.22
N GLU A 153 16.50 16.31 -2.61
CA GLU A 153 17.70 17.11 -2.35
C GLU A 153 18.69 16.34 -1.47
N THR A 154 18.20 15.74 -0.38
CA THR A 154 19.04 14.94 0.53
C THR A 154 19.72 13.77 -0.19
N ILE A 155 19.01 13.08 -1.09
CA ILE A 155 19.60 11.99 -1.89
C ILE A 155 20.67 12.53 -2.82
N GLN A 156 20.42 13.64 -3.50
CA GLN A 156 21.37 14.28 -4.41
C GLN A 156 22.63 14.78 -3.67
N ASP A 157 22.46 15.35 -2.48
CA ASP A 157 23.59 15.82 -1.65
C ASP A 157 24.46 14.64 -1.22
N LEU A 158 23.87 13.52 -0.80
CA LEU A 158 24.61 12.31 -0.46
C LEU A 158 25.39 11.75 -1.65
N GLN A 159 24.76 11.68 -2.82
CA GLN A 159 25.41 11.23 -4.06
C GLN A 159 26.56 12.17 -4.46
N ALA A 160 26.40 13.48 -4.32
CA ALA A 160 27.46 14.46 -4.57
C ALA A 160 28.66 14.31 -3.63
N MET A 161 28.45 13.77 -2.42
CA MET A 161 29.50 13.40 -1.46
C MET A 161 30.15 12.05 -1.75
N GLY A 162 29.76 11.35 -2.83
CA GLY A 162 30.26 10.01 -3.17
C GLY A 162 29.66 8.90 -2.32
N ILE A 163 28.53 9.15 -1.63
CA ILE A 163 27.85 8.17 -0.80
C ILE A 163 26.82 7.41 -1.67
N GLY A 164 26.91 6.09 -1.66
CA GLY A 164 25.93 5.23 -2.34
C GLY A 164 24.54 5.38 -1.70
N THR A 165 23.50 5.53 -2.51
CA THR A 165 22.11 5.64 -2.02
C THR A 165 21.28 4.49 -2.52
N TYR A 166 20.57 3.82 -1.60
CA TYR A 166 19.79 2.61 -1.84
C TYR A 166 18.39 2.74 -1.24
N ILE A 167 17.43 2.03 -1.79
CA ILE A 167 16.08 1.91 -1.23
C ILE A 167 15.75 0.43 -1.04
N ALA A 168 15.34 0.04 0.18
CA ALA A 168 14.84 -1.28 0.49
C ALA A 168 13.46 -1.17 1.15
N SER A 169 12.40 -1.64 0.48
CA SER A 169 11.01 -1.47 0.91
C SER A 169 10.15 -2.69 0.66
N GLY A 170 9.15 -2.91 1.51
CA GLY A 170 8.10 -3.90 1.30
C GLY A 170 7.15 -3.58 0.13
N ASP A 171 7.24 -2.38 -0.47
CA ASP A 171 6.44 -2.01 -1.62
C ASP A 171 6.78 -2.84 -2.86
N ARG A 172 5.79 -2.98 -3.77
CA ARG A 172 6.00 -3.72 -5.02
C ARG A 172 7.04 -3.02 -5.90
N THR A 173 7.96 -3.80 -6.46
CA THR A 173 9.10 -3.33 -7.26
C THR A 173 8.72 -2.27 -8.29
N LYS A 174 7.69 -2.50 -9.11
CA LYS A 174 7.26 -1.54 -10.15
C LYS A 174 6.85 -0.17 -9.61
N LYS A 175 6.27 -0.10 -8.40
CA LYS A 175 5.91 1.16 -7.75
C LYS A 175 7.13 1.84 -7.14
N LEU A 176 7.99 1.04 -6.53
CA LEU A 176 9.22 1.49 -5.92
C LEU A 176 10.17 2.10 -6.96
N MET A 177 10.30 1.49 -8.14
CA MET A 177 11.09 2.01 -9.26
C MET A 177 10.65 3.42 -9.68
N ARG A 178 9.35 3.69 -9.78
CA ARG A 178 8.83 5.04 -10.08
C ARG A 178 9.20 6.07 -9.02
N MET A 179 9.22 5.65 -7.76
CA MET A 179 9.65 6.51 -6.66
C MET A 179 11.16 6.77 -6.74
N ALA A 180 11.94 5.74 -7.00
CA ALA A 180 13.39 5.83 -7.17
C ALA A 180 13.75 6.79 -8.31
N ASP A 181 13.10 6.67 -9.47
CA ASP A 181 13.27 7.59 -10.60
C ASP A 181 12.96 9.04 -10.20
N TYR A 182 11.85 9.27 -9.48
CA TYR A 182 11.49 10.61 -8.99
C TYR A 182 12.53 11.18 -8.03
N LEU A 183 13.08 10.34 -7.15
CA LEU A 183 14.06 10.74 -6.13
C LEU A 183 15.50 10.83 -6.66
N GLY A 184 15.77 10.21 -7.81
CA GLY A 184 17.11 10.13 -8.40
C GLY A 184 17.98 9.00 -7.83
N VAL A 185 17.36 7.94 -7.28
CA VAL A 185 18.07 6.73 -6.86
C VAL A 185 18.18 5.77 -8.05
N PRO A 186 19.37 5.20 -8.34
CA PRO A 186 19.53 4.21 -9.40
C PRO A 186 18.59 3.01 -9.22
N GLN A 187 18.06 2.50 -10.33
CA GLN A 187 17.13 1.36 -10.28
C GLN A 187 17.80 0.10 -9.71
N ASP A 188 19.09 -0.13 -10.02
CA ASP A 188 19.87 -1.25 -9.49
C ASP A 188 20.08 -1.18 -7.96
N ASN A 189 19.93 0.02 -7.38
CA ASN A 189 20.01 0.25 -5.94
C ASN A 189 18.62 0.22 -5.27
N THR A 190 17.61 -0.35 -5.95
CA THR A 190 16.21 -0.27 -5.48
C THR A 190 15.63 -1.67 -5.31
N HIS A 191 15.40 -2.07 -4.07
CA HIS A 191 14.96 -3.40 -3.67
C HIS A 191 13.53 -3.38 -3.16
N GLY A 192 12.60 -3.86 -3.99
CA GLY A 192 11.17 -4.00 -3.66
C GLY A 192 10.83 -5.36 -3.07
N VAL A 193 9.65 -5.46 -2.46
CA VAL A 193 9.15 -6.68 -1.77
C VAL A 193 10.13 -7.16 -0.67
N ALA A 194 10.90 -6.22 -0.11
CA ALA A 194 11.92 -6.52 0.87
C ALA A 194 11.30 -6.78 2.26
N THR A 195 11.36 -8.05 2.68
CA THR A 195 11.09 -8.44 4.07
C THR A 195 12.19 -7.91 5.00
N PRO A 196 12.01 -7.92 6.33
CA PRO A 196 13.10 -7.55 7.25
C PRO A 196 14.41 -8.27 6.97
N ALA A 197 14.38 -9.58 6.71
CA ALA A 197 15.57 -10.38 6.38
C ALA A 197 16.24 -9.94 5.05
N ILE A 198 15.43 -9.61 4.03
CA ILE A 198 15.98 -9.10 2.77
C ILE A 198 16.58 -7.71 2.96
N LYS A 199 15.99 -6.84 3.80
CA LYS A 199 16.56 -5.53 4.12
C LYS A 199 17.92 -5.65 4.83
N GLU A 200 18.03 -6.61 5.75
CA GLU A 200 19.29 -6.94 6.43
C GLU A 200 20.34 -7.38 5.41
N GLN A 201 19.99 -8.33 4.52
CA GLN A 201 20.90 -8.80 3.48
C GLN A 201 21.38 -7.67 2.55
N VAL A 202 20.50 -6.75 2.14
CA VAL A 202 20.88 -5.59 1.33
C VAL A 202 21.91 -4.72 2.04
N VAL A 203 21.85 -4.59 3.36
CA VAL A 203 22.83 -3.83 4.14
C VAL A 203 24.16 -4.58 4.28
N GLU A 204 24.12 -5.92 4.43
CA GLU A 204 25.30 -6.75 4.54
C GLU A 204 26.12 -6.86 3.24
N ASP A 205 25.43 -6.78 2.09
CA ASP A 205 26.04 -6.89 0.76
C ASP A 205 26.75 -5.60 0.30
N LEU A 206 26.67 -4.49 1.07
CA LEU A 206 27.25 -3.18 0.76
C LEU A 206 28.57 -2.93 1.48
#